data_f50c536dcba8e6e3b48caec18d8c4b61
#
_entry.id   f50c536dcba8e6e3b48caec18d8c4b61
#
_cell.length_a   1.000
_cell.length_b   1.000
_cell.length_c   1.000
_cell.angle_alpha   90.00
_cell.angle_beta   90.00
_cell.angle_gamma   90.00
#
_symmetry.space_group_name_H-M   'P 1'
#
loop_
_entity.id
_entity.type
_entity.pdbx_description
1 polymer ?
#
loop_
_entity_poly.entity_id
_entity_poly.type
_entity_poly.pdbx_seq_one_letter_code
_entity_poly.pdbx_strand_id
1 'polypeptide(L)'
;MRITVLGKSPAWQDADGACSGYLVEDGDSCLLIDCGSGVFSKLRRFSDYAAVDAVVITHMHADHFLDLIPFACALTYAPRQRPAPPGRAPGGDLPPCPQLLVPSGAKEVLHTITSAGGQPRLLDQAFSISEYDTSQTVVVGSLCVRFQPVPHFLPSNAIQVRCAAGGRFTFGADHGPTDALDGFADDSDLIMLEATLPCPERDGPRGHLTPSEAGEHAARCNAGRLVLTHISDELDWEWALAEARRAFDGPVEVAREGAVYEV
;
A
#
# COMPACT_ATOMS: atom_id res chain seq x y z
N MET A 1 0.30 15.99 5.28
CA MET A 1 -0.01 14.56 5.21
C MET A 1 1.27 13.78 5.51
N ARG A 2 1.21 12.72 6.32
CA ARG A 2 2.35 11.92 6.75
C ARG A 2 2.27 10.52 6.17
N ILE A 3 3.35 10.02 5.58
CA ILE A 3 3.44 8.67 5.02
C ILE A 3 4.49 7.89 5.80
N THR A 4 4.11 6.77 6.42
CA THR A 4 5.02 5.87 7.13
C THR A 4 5.15 4.57 6.34
N VAL A 5 6.38 4.17 6.01
CA VAL A 5 6.67 2.89 5.36
C VAL A 5 6.57 1.78 6.41
N LEU A 6 5.62 0.88 6.27
CA LEU A 6 5.47 -0.29 7.14
C LEU A 6 6.21 -1.51 6.58
N GLY A 7 6.23 -1.63 5.26
CA GLY A 7 6.91 -2.68 4.54
C GLY A 7 7.23 -2.26 3.12
N LYS A 8 8.33 -2.79 2.57
CA LYS A 8 8.88 -2.39 1.27
C LYS A 8 9.45 -3.57 0.47
N SER A 9 9.41 -4.77 1.03
CA SER A 9 9.97 -5.95 0.37
C SER A 9 9.06 -6.42 -0.77
N PRO A 10 9.63 -7.08 -1.80
CA PRO A 10 8.85 -7.67 -2.89
C PRO A 10 8.09 -8.92 -2.43
N ALA A 11 7.87 -9.87 -3.33
CA ALA A 11 7.09 -11.10 -3.07
C ALA A 11 7.56 -11.94 -1.86
N TRP A 12 8.75 -11.68 -1.33
CA TRP A 12 9.28 -12.25 -0.08
C TRP A 12 9.83 -11.13 0.81
N GLN A 13 9.71 -11.32 2.12
CA GLN A 13 10.20 -10.33 3.07
C GLN A 13 11.73 -10.38 3.19
N ASP A 14 12.33 -9.21 3.38
CA ASP A 14 13.67 -9.10 3.94
C ASP A 14 13.70 -9.71 5.35
N ALA A 15 14.88 -10.04 5.86
CA ALA A 15 15.03 -10.51 7.23
C ALA A 15 14.42 -9.49 8.21
N ASP A 16 13.48 -9.97 9.06
CA ASP A 16 12.69 -9.13 9.97
C ASP A 16 11.84 -8.04 9.29
N GLY A 17 11.72 -8.08 7.97
CA GLY A 17 11.00 -7.13 7.14
C GLY A 17 9.52 -7.46 6.92
N ALA A 18 8.88 -6.62 6.11
CA ALA A 18 7.51 -6.80 5.63
C ALA A 18 7.41 -6.49 4.13
N CYS A 19 6.48 -7.14 3.45
CA CYS A 19 6.10 -6.83 2.09
C CYS A 19 5.37 -5.47 2.00
N SER A 20 4.76 -5.14 0.87
CA SER A 20 4.19 -3.82 0.62
C SER A 20 3.15 -3.38 1.65
N GLY A 21 3.37 -2.21 2.26
CA GLY A 21 2.42 -1.57 3.17
C GLY A 21 2.83 -0.15 3.55
N TYR A 22 1.91 0.82 3.36
CA TYR A 22 2.19 2.24 3.58
C TYR A 22 1.03 2.87 4.35
N LEU A 23 1.34 3.46 5.50
CA LEU A 23 0.36 4.16 6.33
C LEU A 23 0.36 5.64 5.98
N VAL A 24 -0.80 6.16 5.59
CA VAL A 24 -1.01 7.57 5.24
C VAL A 24 -1.93 8.19 6.28
N GLU A 25 -1.46 9.26 6.92
CA GLU A 25 -2.19 9.96 7.99
C GLU A 25 -2.30 11.46 7.69
N ASP A 26 -3.49 12.03 7.92
CA ASP A 26 -3.74 13.47 7.78
C ASP A 26 -4.78 13.90 8.82
N GLY A 27 -4.36 14.60 9.88
CA GLY A 27 -5.20 14.86 11.05
C GLY A 27 -5.66 13.55 11.69
N ASP A 28 -6.98 13.37 11.78
CA ASP A 28 -7.60 12.16 12.33
C ASP A 28 -7.84 11.07 11.26
N SER A 29 -7.50 11.33 10.00
CA SER A 29 -7.70 10.36 8.90
C SER A 29 -6.52 9.41 8.78
N CYS A 30 -6.81 8.11 8.69
CA CYS A 30 -5.81 7.04 8.67
C CYS A 30 -6.13 6.02 7.57
N LEU A 31 -5.29 5.99 6.53
CA LEU A 31 -5.39 5.11 5.37
C LEU A 31 -4.20 4.16 5.32
N LEU A 32 -4.45 2.87 5.17
CA LEU A 32 -3.40 1.89 4.88
C LEU A 32 -3.47 1.53 3.38
N ILE A 33 -2.37 1.72 2.66
CA ILE A 33 -2.20 1.25 1.27
C ILE A 33 -1.40 -0.04 1.31
N ASP A 34 -2.00 -1.11 0.81
CA ASP A 34 -1.56 -2.50 0.88
C ASP A 34 -1.34 -3.02 2.31
N CYS A 35 -1.53 -4.32 2.45
CA CYS A 35 -1.40 -5.05 3.71
C CYS A 35 -0.74 -6.40 3.45
N GLY A 36 0.47 -6.37 2.91
CA GLY A 36 1.28 -7.54 2.60
C GLY A 36 1.79 -8.25 3.85
N SER A 37 2.42 -9.41 3.65
CA SER A 37 2.95 -10.22 4.75
C SER A 37 3.89 -9.45 5.66
N GLY A 38 3.63 -9.43 6.97
CA GLY A 38 4.38 -8.71 8.00
C GLY A 38 3.87 -7.29 8.29
N VAL A 39 3.06 -6.70 7.41
CA VAL A 39 2.58 -5.32 7.53
C VAL A 39 1.71 -5.13 8.76
N PHE A 40 0.83 -6.07 9.10
CA PHE A 40 -0.02 -5.93 10.29
C PHE A 40 0.79 -5.87 11.58
N SER A 41 1.86 -6.62 11.68
CA SER A 41 2.80 -6.56 12.81
C SER A 41 3.47 -5.19 12.93
N LYS A 42 3.91 -4.62 11.79
CA LYS A 42 4.52 -3.28 11.73
C LYS A 42 3.50 -2.18 12.02
N LEU A 43 2.27 -2.28 11.49
CA LEU A 43 1.17 -1.35 11.80
C LEU A 43 0.98 -1.21 13.31
N ARG A 44 0.92 -2.33 14.04
CA ARG A 44 0.78 -2.34 15.50
C ARG A 44 1.94 -1.71 16.27
N ARG A 45 3.09 -1.59 15.63
CA ARG A 45 4.27 -0.92 16.21
C ARG A 45 4.20 0.59 16.07
N PHE A 46 3.67 1.08 14.93
CA PHE A 46 3.71 2.49 14.57
C PHE A 46 2.39 3.22 14.81
N SER A 47 1.26 2.49 14.83
CA SER A 47 -0.07 3.07 15.01
C SER A 47 -1.02 2.10 15.74
N ASP A 48 -2.16 2.62 16.16
CA ASP A 48 -3.27 1.80 16.63
C ASP A 48 -4.04 1.25 15.43
N TYR A 49 -3.99 -0.07 15.23
CA TYR A 49 -4.70 -0.73 14.13
C TYR A 49 -6.22 -0.48 14.13
N ALA A 50 -6.80 -0.15 15.28
CA ALA A 50 -8.23 0.15 15.40
C ALA A 50 -8.57 1.59 14.96
N ALA A 51 -7.56 2.44 14.74
CA ALA A 51 -7.72 3.80 14.22
C ALA A 51 -7.64 3.88 12.69
N VAL A 52 -7.43 2.76 11.99
CA VAL A 52 -7.42 2.72 10.53
C VAL A 52 -8.85 2.91 10.01
N ASP A 53 -9.08 3.93 9.22
CA ASP A 53 -10.39 4.23 8.62
C ASP A 53 -10.64 3.39 7.36
N ALA A 54 -9.57 3.19 6.56
CA ALA A 54 -9.67 2.40 5.33
C ALA A 54 -8.34 1.67 5.02
N VAL A 55 -8.49 0.52 4.36
CA VAL A 55 -7.40 -0.20 3.69
C VAL A 55 -7.69 -0.21 2.20
N VAL A 56 -6.71 0.16 1.38
CA VAL A 56 -6.78 0.09 -0.08
C VAL A 56 -5.77 -0.95 -0.56
N ILE A 57 -6.23 -1.90 -1.35
CA ILE A 57 -5.37 -2.93 -1.97
C ILE A 57 -5.17 -2.58 -3.45
N THR A 58 -3.92 -2.51 -3.88
CA THR A 58 -3.56 -2.16 -5.26
C THR A 58 -3.86 -3.28 -6.24
N HIS A 59 -3.50 -4.51 -5.87
CA HIS A 59 -3.72 -5.72 -6.67
C HIS A 59 -3.66 -6.98 -5.78
N MET A 60 -3.94 -8.14 -6.36
CA MET A 60 -4.17 -9.39 -5.62
C MET A 60 -2.97 -10.35 -5.63
N HIS A 61 -1.73 -9.87 -5.66
CA HIS A 61 -0.58 -10.67 -5.24
C HIS A 61 -0.50 -10.76 -3.71
N ALA A 62 -0.07 -11.90 -3.20
CA ALA A 62 -0.11 -12.22 -1.76
C ALA A 62 0.67 -11.23 -0.89
N ASP A 63 1.76 -10.71 -1.40
CA ASP A 63 2.64 -9.73 -0.77
C ASP A 63 2.04 -8.32 -0.65
N HIS A 64 0.81 -8.12 -1.18
CA HIS A 64 0.05 -6.87 -1.06
C HIS A 64 -1.19 -6.98 -0.16
N PHE A 65 -1.67 -8.20 0.16
CA PHE A 65 -2.93 -8.31 0.93
C PHE A 65 -2.94 -9.38 2.04
N LEU A 66 -1.95 -10.26 2.13
CA LEU A 66 -2.09 -11.48 2.94
C LEU A 66 -2.29 -11.19 4.43
N ASP A 67 -1.75 -10.11 4.96
CA ASP A 67 -1.94 -9.71 6.36
C ASP A 67 -3.33 -9.11 6.66
N LEU A 68 -4.22 -8.98 5.66
CA LEU A 68 -5.64 -8.74 5.93
C LEU A 68 -6.25 -9.84 6.81
N ILE A 69 -5.74 -11.06 6.75
CA ILE A 69 -6.22 -12.18 7.55
C ILE A 69 -5.97 -11.97 9.07
N PRO A 70 -4.70 -11.81 9.53
CA PRO A 70 -4.44 -11.51 10.94
C PRO A 70 -5.02 -10.16 11.37
N PHE A 71 -5.13 -9.17 10.47
CA PHE A 71 -5.77 -7.90 10.77
C PHE A 71 -7.27 -8.10 11.06
N ALA A 72 -7.98 -8.82 10.21
CA ALA A 72 -9.39 -9.16 10.42
C ALA A 72 -9.60 -9.97 11.72
N CYS A 73 -8.71 -10.92 12.02
CA CYS A 73 -8.73 -11.66 13.28
C CYS A 73 -8.60 -10.72 14.48
N ALA A 74 -7.71 -9.71 14.41
CA ALA A 74 -7.54 -8.76 15.49
C ALA A 74 -8.76 -7.86 15.67
N LEU A 75 -9.35 -7.36 14.58
CA LEU A 75 -10.59 -6.55 14.62
C LEU A 75 -11.78 -7.35 15.17
N THR A 76 -11.81 -8.67 14.94
CA THR A 76 -12.95 -9.51 15.33
C THR A 76 -12.76 -10.15 16.73
N TYR A 77 -11.54 -10.60 17.05
CA TYR A 77 -11.33 -11.51 18.19
C TYR A 77 -10.39 -10.97 19.28
N ALA A 78 -9.69 -9.86 19.05
CA ALA A 78 -8.77 -9.33 20.06
C ALA A 78 -9.53 -9.02 21.38
N PRO A 79 -8.92 -9.21 22.56
CA PRO A 79 -9.58 -9.00 23.84
C PRO A 79 -10.20 -7.59 23.98
N ARG A 80 -9.60 -6.59 23.39
CA ARG A 80 -10.12 -5.20 23.41
C ARG A 80 -11.40 -5.00 22.58
N GLN A 81 -11.67 -5.89 21.62
CA GLN A 81 -12.86 -5.85 20.76
C GLN A 81 -14.03 -6.65 21.32
N ARG A 82 -13.81 -7.43 22.38
CA ARG A 82 -14.85 -8.25 23.00
C ARG A 82 -15.60 -7.43 24.07
N PRO A 83 -16.93 -7.68 24.23
CA PRO A 83 -17.66 -7.12 25.35
C PRO A 83 -16.93 -7.41 26.66
N ALA A 84 -16.91 -6.42 27.55
CA ALA A 84 -16.33 -6.62 28.88
C ALA A 84 -17.00 -7.81 29.59
N PRO A 85 -16.24 -8.60 30.41
CA PRO A 85 -16.84 -9.65 31.24
C PRO A 85 -17.98 -9.10 32.09
N PRO A 86 -18.97 -9.94 32.47
CA PRO A 86 -20.07 -9.52 33.32
C PRO A 86 -19.55 -8.79 34.57
N GLY A 87 -20.06 -7.60 34.86
CA GLY A 87 -19.68 -6.76 36.00
C GLY A 87 -18.68 -5.64 35.67
N ARG A 88 -18.16 -5.55 34.45
CA ARG A 88 -17.40 -4.38 33.99
C ARG A 88 -18.29 -3.60 33.02
N ALA A 89 -18.39 -2.29 33.20
CA ALA A 89 -19.15 -1.44 32.26
C ALA A 89 -18.60 -1.65 30.84
N PRO A 90 -19.45 -1.77 29.81
CA PRO A 90 -18.99 -1.76 28.42
C PRO A 90 -18.21 -0.46 28.23
N GLY A 91 -16.94 -0.57 27.96
CA GLY A 91 -16.18 0.58 27.51
C GLY A 91 -16.63 0.87 26.08
N GLY A 92 -17.51 1.87 25.91
CA GLY A 92 -17.78 2.62 24.69
C GLY A 92 -18.11 1.82 23.42
N ASP A 93 -17.78 2.39 22.38
CA ASP A 93 -18.07 2.31 20.95
C ASP A 93 -18.09 0.91 20.33
N LEU A 94 -18.87 0.77 19.27
CA LEU A 94 -18.88 -0.42 18.41
C LEU A 94 -17.46 -0.73 17.95
N PRO A 95 -17.11 -2.03 17.76
CA PRO A 95 -15.81 -2.39 17.17
C PRO A 95 -15.57 -1.61 15.89
N PRO A 96 -14.34 -1.12 15.65
CA PRO A 96 -14.02 -0.43 14.41
C PRO A 96 -14.29 -1.36 13.22
N CYS A 97 -14.91 -0.82 12.18
CA CYS A 97 -15.18 -1.52 10.94
C CYS A 97 -14.62 -0.68 9.79
N PRO A 98 -13.29 -0.72 9.57
CA PRO A 98 -12.66 0.06 8.51
C PRO A 98 -13.18 -0.36 7.13
N GLN A 99 -13.14 0.57 6.17
CA GLN A 99 -13.41 0.25 4.79
C GLN A 99 -12.28 -0.64 4.25
N LEU A 100 -12.61 -1.63 3.44
CA LEU A 100 -11.64 -2.40 2.65
C LEU A 100 -11.95 -2.19 1.17
N LEU A 101 -11.14 -1.36 0.52
CA LEU A 101 -11.26 -0.98 -0.87
C LEU A 101 -10.34 -1.88 -1.69
N VAL A 102 -10.91 -2.70 -2.57
CA VAL A 102 -10.18 -3.71 -3.34
C VAL A 102 -10.45 -3.58 -4.84
N PRO A 103 -9.56 -4.07 -5.72
CA PRO A 103 -9.80 -4.07 -7.15
C PRO A 103 -10.95 -5.00 -7.53
N SER A 104 -11.48 -4.81 -8.74
CA SER A 104 -12.59 -5.63 -9.26
C SER A 104 -12.25 -7.12 -9.26
N GLY A 105 -13.18 -7.96 -8.79
CA GLY A 105 -13.03 -9.41 -8.63
C GLY A 105 -12.28 -9.87 -7.37
N ALA A 106 -11.65 -8.96 -6.64
CA ALA A 106 -10.87 -9.30 -5.46
C ALA A 106 -11.71 -9.83 -4.31
N LYS A 107 -12.95 -9.36 -4.17
CA LYS A 107 -13.85 -9.82 -3.10
C LYS A 107 -14.08 -11.32 -3.15
N GLU A 108 -14.26 -11.89 -4.33
CA GLU A 108 -14.43 -13.33 -4.52
C GLU A 108 -13.16 -14.11 -4.16
N VAL A 109 -11.98 -13.60 -4.54
CA VAL A 109 -10.69 -14.21 -4.20
C VAL A 109 -10.50 -14.25 -2.68
N LEU A 110 -10.75 -13.14 -1.99
CA LEU A 110 -10.64 -13.02 -0.54
C LEU A 110 -11.60 -13.97 0.18
N HIS A 111 -12.86 -14.08 -0.28
CA HIS A 111 -13.82 -15.03 0.28
C HIS A 111 -13.41 -16.49 0.05
N THR A 112 -12.82 -16.79 -1.10
CA THR A 112 -12.31 -18.14 -1.40
C THR A 112 -11.20 -18.52 -0.42
N ILE A 113 -10.23 -17.63 -0.20
CA ILE A 113 -9.11 -17.85 0.72
C ILE A 113 -9.61 -18.08 2.16
N THR A 114 -10.48 -17.20 2.66
CA THR A 114 -11.00 -17.31 4.02
C THR A 114 -11.92 -18.51 4.21
N SER A 115 -12.67 -18.90 3.19
CA SER A 115 -13.49 -20.10 3.19
C SER A 115 -12.65 -21.37 3.25
N ALA A 116 -11.55 -21.44 2.49
CA ALA A 116 -10.59 -22.54 2.56
C ALA A 116 -9.97 -22.68 3.95
N GLY A 117 -9.78 -21.56 4.67
CA GLY A 117 -9.34 -21.52 6.07
C GLY A 117 -10.45 -21.79 7.10
N GLY A 118 -11.67 -22.15 6.67
CA GLY A 118 -12.81 -22.41 7.56
C GLY A 118 -13.47 -21.16 8.17
N GLN A 119 -13.16 -19.98 7.66
CA GLN A 119 -13.66 -18.69 8.18
C GLN A 119 -14.32 -17.83 7.07
N PRO A 120 -15.38 -18.31 6.40
CA PRO A 120 -15.94 -17.67 5.18
C PRO A 120 -16.46 -16.24 5.39
N ARG A 121 -16.73 -15.84 6.64
CA ARG A 121 -17.25 -14.50 6.96
C ARG A 121 -16.25 -13.61 7.71
N LEU A 122 -15.01 -14.03 7.85
CA LEU A 122 -14.01 -13.31 8.66
C LEU A 122 -13.83 -11.87 8.20
N LEU A 123 -13.63 -11.67 6.90
CA LEU A 123 -13.39 -10.33 6.35
C LEU A 123 -14.65 -9.45 6.39
N ASP A 124 -15.84 -10.00 6.10
CA ASP A 124 -17.10 -9.24 6.19
C ASP A 124 -17.48 -8.86 7.63
N GLN A 125 -16.96 -9.58 8.62
CA GLN A 125 -17.13 -9.24 10.05
C GLN A 125 -16.17 -8.13 10.50
N ALA A 126 -15.03 -8.01 9.85
CA ALA A 126 -13.97 -7.10 10.22
C ALA A 126 -13.99 -5.79 9.41
N PHE A 127 -14.41 -5.86 8.15
CA PHE A 127 -14.33 -4.76 7.20
C PHE A 127 -15.65 -4.51 6.46
N SER A 128 -15.85 -3.26 6.06
CA SER A 128 -16.84 -2.90 5.04
C SER A 128 -16.19 -3.02 3.66
N ILE A 129 -16.36 -4.15 2.98
CA ILE A 129 -15.65 -4.47 1.74
C ILE A 129 -16.38 -3.91 0.52
N SER A 130 -15.68 -3.14 -0.31
CA SER A 130 -16.16 -2.67 -1.61
C SER A 130 -15.07 -2.76 -2.68
N GLU A 131 -15.47 -3.10 -3.89
CA GLU A 131 -14.61 -3.00 -5.07
C GLU A 131 -14.65 -1.56 -5.58
N TYR A 132 -13.49 -0.92 -5.73
CA TYR A 132 -13.43 0.45 -6.20
C TYR A 132 -13.54 0.54 -7.73
N ASP A 133 -14.18 1.62 -8.19
CA ASP A 133 -14.20 2.02 -9.60
C ASP A 133 -13.02 2.99 -9.84
N THR A 134 -12.10 2.62 -10.72
CA THR A 134 -10.90 3.42 -11.03
C THR A 134 -11.20 4.78 -11.65
N SER A 135 -12.41 4.98 -12.17
CA SER A 135 -12.88 6.29 -12.68
C SER A 135 -13.35 7.25 -11.58
N GLN A 136 -13.53 6.76 -10.35
CA GLN A 136 -14.07 7.52 -9.23
C GLN A 136 -12.98 7.90 -8.23
N THR A 137 -13.19 9.04 -7.56
CA THR A 137 -12.40 9.43 -6.39
C THR A 137 -13.10 8.92 -5.13
N VAL A 138 -12.36 8.23 -4.27
CA VAL A 138 -12.86 7.81 -2.95
C VAL A 138 -12.35 8.79 -1.90
N VAL A 139 -13.23 9.16 -0.97
CA VAL A 139 -12.88 10.06 0.15
C VAL A 139 -12.78 9.24 1.43
N VAL A 140 -11.64 9.36 2.13
CA VAL A 140 -11.38 8.75 3.43
C VAL A 140 -11.01 9.88 4.40
N GLY A 141 -11.96 10.31 5.20
CA GLY A 141 -11.79 11.49 6.05
C GLY A 141 -11.38 12.74 5.26
N SER A 142 -10.20 13.28 5.52
CA SER A 142 -9.60 14.42 4.79
C SER A 142 -8.86 14.04 3.51
N LEU A 143 -8.69 12.74 3.25
CA LEU A 143 -7.92 12.21 2.14
C LEU A 143 -8.80 11.93 0.92
N CYS A 144 -8.34 12.35 -0.27
CA CYS A 144 -8.91 12.02 -1.56
C CYS A 144 -8.03 11.00 -2.27
N VAL A 145 -8.57 9.82 -2.56
CA VAL A 145 -7.87 8.67 -3.15
C VAL A 145 -8.32 8.48 -4.60
N ARG A 146 -7.38 8.45 -5.52
CA ARG A 146 -7.59 8.18 -6.94
C ARG A 146 -6.81 6.95 -7.37
N PHE A 147 -7.26 6.32 -8.43
CA PHE A 147 -6.74 5.06 -8.95
C PHE A 147 -6.35 5.21 -10.42
N GLN A 148 -5.26 4.56 -10.84
CA GLN A 148 -4.84 4.49 -12.23
C GLN A 148 -4.44 3.06 -12.56
N PRO A 149 -5.14 2.37 -13.47
CA PRO A 149 -4.70 1.05 -13.93
C PRO A 149 -3.30 1.11 -14.54
N VAL A 150 -2.46 0.16 -14.18
CA VAL A 150 -1.08 0.02 -14.67
C VAL A 150 -0.82 -1.42 -15.15
N PRO A 151 0.10 -1.64 -16.11
CA PRO A 151 0.38 -2.96 -16.63
C PRO A 151 1.16 -3.81 -15.62
N HIS A 152 0.61 -4.97 -15.30
CA HIS A 152 1.23 -5.97 -14.44
C HIS A 152 0.73 -7.36 -14.83
N PHE A 153 1.19 -8.43 -14.15
CA PHE A 153 0.72 -9.80 -14.41
C PHE A 153 -0.74 -10.04 -14.00
N LEU A 154 -1.24 -9.23 -13.07
CA LEU A 154 -2.65 -9.14 -12.67
C LEU A 154 -3.14 -7.69 -12.85
N PRO A 155 -4.46 -7.43 -12.83
CA PRO A 155 -4.97 -6.07 -12.74
C PRO A 155 -4.39 -5.35 -11.53
N SER A 156 -3.54 -4.36 -11.77
CA SER A 156 -2.86 -3.54 -10.77
C SER A 156 -3.22 -2.07 -10.94
N ASN A 157 -3.24 -1.31 -9.85
CA ASN A 157 -3.64 0.08 -9.86
C ASN A 157 -2.69 0.93 -9.01
N ALA A 158 -2.09 1.93 -9.62
CA ALA A 158 -1.40 2.98 -8.88
C ALA A 158 -2.41 3.79 -8.06
N ILE A 159 -1.99 4.26 -6.91
CA ILE A 159 -2.80 5.02 -5.96
C ILE A 159 -2.23 6.43 -5.82
N GLN A 160 -3.06 7.46 -6.01
CA GLN A 160 -2.71 8.82 -5.65
C GLN A 160 -3.57 9.29 -4.48
N VAL A 161 -2.94 9.81 -3.44
CA VAL A 161 -3.59 10.40 -2.27
C VAL A 161 -3.30 11.90 -2.25
N ARG A 162 -4.34 12.69 -2.04
CA ARG A 162 -4.26 14.14 -1.84
C ARG A 162 -4.91 14.53 -0.53
N CYS A 163 -4.28 15.44 0.20
CA CYS A 163 -4.89 16.05 1.37
C CYS A 163 -5.42 17.47 1.07
N ALA A 164 -6.27 17.98 1.96
CA ALA A 164 -6.86 19.32 1.80
C ALA A 164 -5.82 20.46 1.79
N ALA A 165 -4.66 20.26 2.41
CA ALA A 165 -3.55 21.23 2.39
C ALA A 165 -2.81 21.28 1.05
N GLY A 166 -3.15 20.41 0.09
CA GLY A 166 -2.57 20.38 -1.25
C GLY A 166 -1.47 19.33 -1.43
N GLY A 167 -1.00 18.67 -0.37
CA GLY A 167 0.02 17.62 -0.45
C GLY A 167 -0.44 16.45 -1.33
N ARG A 168 0.47 15.93 -2.15
CA ARG A 168 0.21 14.89 -3.16
C ARG A 168 1.23 13.76 -3.05
N PHE A 169 0.75 12.58 -2.70
CA PHE A 169 1.50 11.34 -2.66
C PHE A 169 1.01 10.38 -3.74
N THR A 170 1.92 9.80 -4.52
CA THR A 170 1.59 8.73 -5.47
C THR A 170 2.40 7.48 -5.15
N PHE A 171 1.71 6.35 -5.01
CA PHE A 171 2.29 5.00 -4.97
C PHE A 171 2.01 4.32 -6.31
N GLY A 172 3.07 3.92 -7.03
CA GLY A 172 2.96 3.34 -8.37
C GLY A 172 2.34 1.95 -8.39
N ALA A 173 2.28 1.25 -7.26
CA ALA A 173 2.03 -0.19 -7.18
C ALA A 173 3.07 -1.00 -7.99
N ASP A 174 2.82 -2.28 -8.22
CA ASP A 174 3.66 -3.10 -9.09
C ASP A 174 3.25 -2.91 -10.55
N HIS A 175 4.22 -2.55 -11.38
CA HIS A 175 3.95 -2.32 -12.80
C HIS A 175 5.21 -2.41 -13.68
N GLY A 176 5.02 -2.80 -14.92
CA GLY A 176 6.03 -2.63 -15.97
C GLY A 176 6.07 -1.20 -16.52
N PRO A 177 7.04 -0.89 -17.41
CA PRO A 177 7.13 0.42 -18.06
C PRO A 177 5.81 0.81 -18.74
N THR A 178 5.38 2.07 -18.51
CA THR A 178 4.07 2.55 -18.99
C THR A 178 4.04 4.07 -19.07
N ASP A 179 3.18 4.63 -19.90
CA ASP A 179 2.83 6.05 -19.92
C ASP A 179 1.55 6.33 -19.09
N ALA A 180 0.97 5.30 -18.45
CA ALA A 180 -0.28 5.44 -17.69
C ALA A 180 -0.14 6.33 -16.45
N LEU A 181 1.08 6.52 -15.92
CA LEU A 181 1.34 7.43 -14.80
C LEU A 181 1.44 8.89 -15.25
N ASP A 182 1.72 9.14 -16.54
CA ASP A 182 1.83 10.49 -17.06
C ASP A 182 0.47 11.20 -16.96
N GLY A 183 0.43 12.41 -16.43
CA GLY A 183 -0.80 13.15 -16.11
C GLY A 183 -1.50 12.70 -14.81
N PHE A 184 -1.38 11.43 -14.42
CA PHE A 184 -1.94 10.94 -13.15
C PHE A 184 -1.06 11.30 -11.96
N ALA A 185 0.24 11.03 -12.08
CA ALA A 185 1.23 11.24 -11.02
C ALA A 185 1.95 12.60 -11.12
N ASP A 186 1.58 13.45 -12.10
CA ASP A 186 2.24 14.73 -12.32
C ASP A 186 2.27 15.59 -11.06
N ASP A 187 3.43 16.25 -10.85
CA ASP A 187 3.70 17.16 -9.73
C ASP A 187 3.42 16.51 -8.36
N SER A 188 3.62 15.21 -8.22
CA SER A 188 3.57 14.55 -6.89
C SER A 188 4.71 15.07 -6.03
N ASP A 189 4.43 15.54 -4.81
CA ASP A 189 5.46 15.95 -3.85
C ASP A 189 6.34 14.76 -3.46
N LEU A 190 5.71 13.57 -3.39
CA LEU A 190 6.36 12.29 -3.16
C LEU A 190 5.79 11.25 -4.12
N ILE A 191 6.65 10.57 -4.86
CA ILE A 191 6.31 9.37 -5.62
C ILE A 191 7.09 8.17 -5.07
N MET A 192 6.37 7.08 -4.78
CA MET A 192 6.99 5.79 -4.44
C MET A 192 6.78 4.83 -5.58
N LEU A 193 7.87 4.34 -6.15
CA LEU A 193 7.87 3.41 -7.29
C LEU A 193 8.65 2.16 -6.95
N GLU A 194 8.18 1.05 -7.47
CA GLU A 194 8.90 -0.21 -7.37
C GLU A 194 10.27 -0.14 -8.09
N ALA A 195 11.21 -0.93 -7.63
CA ALA A 195 12.53 -1.08 -8.23
C ALA A 195 13.01 -2.54 -8.06
N THR A 196 12.16 -3.46 -8.46
CA THR A 196 12.29 -4.89 -8.17
C THR A 196 13.42 -5.54 -8.93
N LEU A 197 13.64 -5.12 -10.20
CA LEU A 197 14.52 -5.82 -11.12
C LEU A 197 15.91 -5.22 -11.22
N PRO A 198 16.99 -6.04 -11.17
CA PRO A 198 18.34 -5.56 -11.47
C PRO A 198 18.55 -5.26 -12.97
N CYS A 199 17.76 -5.85 -13.86
CA CYS A 199 17.77 -5.59 -15.29
C CYS A 199 16.38 -5.89 -15.89
N PRO A 200 16.04 -5.29 -17.04
CA PRO A 200 14.76 -5.53 -17.70
C PRO A 200 14.51 -7.01 -17.99
N GLU A 201 13.26 -7.47 -17.81
CA GLU A 201 12.81 -8.78 -18.25
C GLU A 201 13.01 -8.91 -19.76
N ARG A 202 13.54 -10.06 -20.22
CA ARG A 202 13.92 -10.28 -21.62
C ARG A 202 12.79 -10.94 -22.41
N ASP A 203 11.95 -11.71 -21.75
CA ASP A 203 10.91 -12.54 -22.38
C ASP A 203 9.56 -12.29 -21.71
N GLY A 204 8.51 -12.25 -22.52
CA GLY A 204 7.13 -12.09 -22.05
C GLY A 204 6.72 -10.65 -21.70
N PRO A 205 5.54 -10.48 -21.09
CA PRO A 205 5.07 -9.18 -20.66
C PRO A 205 5.93 -8.66 -19.49
N ARG A 206 6.24 -7.35 -19.52
CA ARG A 206 6.96 -6.67 -18.44
C ARG A 206 6.01 -6.37 -17.29
N GLY A 207 6.32 -6.89 -16.10
CA GLY A 207 5.49 -6.70 -14.90
C GLY A 207 6.11 -5.83 -13.82
N HIS A 208 7.43 -5.56 -13.93
CA HIS A 208 8.18 -4.79 -12.94
C HIS A 208 9.14 -3.80 -13.56
N LEU A 209 9.61 -2.85 -12.75
CA LEU A 209 10.60 -1.83 -13.10
C LEU A 209 12.01 -2.19 -12.62
N THR A 210 12.99 -1.63 -13.33
CA THR A 210 14.34 -1.42 -12.83
C THR A 210 14.44 -0.07 -12.11
N PRO A 211 15.47 0.16 -11.27
CA PRO A 211 15.70 1.46 -10.64
C PRO A 211 15.84 2.63 -11.65
N SER A 212 16.46 2.38 -12.82
CA SER A 212 16.58 3.39 -13.89
C SER A 212 15.20 3.78 -14.43
N GLU A 213 14.34 2.80 -14.72
CA GLU A 213 12.98 3.04 -15.22
C GLU A 213 12.11 3.77 -14.17
N ALA A 214 12.27 3.44 -12.88
CA ALA A 214 11.62 4.20 -11.81
C ALA A 214 12.06 5.69 -11.80
N GLY A 215 13.36 5.95 -12.03
CA GLY A 215 13.89 7.30 -12.20
C GLY A 215 13.28 8.01 -13.40
N GLU A 216 13.17 7.33 -14.56
CA GLU A 216 12.54 7.88 -15.77
C GLU A 216 11.07 8.25 -15.53
N HIS A 217 10.30 7.41 -14.85
CA HIS A 217 8.92 7.70 -14.47
C HIS A 217 8.83 8.94 -13.57
N ALA A 218 9.67 9.02 -12.52
CA ALA A 218 9.69 10.17 -11.62
C ALA A 218 10.03 11.48 -12.34
N ALA A 219 10.95 11.43 -13.29
CA ALA A 219 11.33 12.58 -14.11
C ALA A 219 10.18 13.03 -15.03
N ARG A 220 9.52 12.09 -15.73
CA ARG A 220 8.38 12.43 -16.60
C ARG A 220 7.21 13.04 -15.83
N CYS A 221 6.95 12.54 -14.61
CA CYS A 221 5.90 13.08 -13.75
C CYS A 221 6.30 14.37 -13.01
N ASN A 222 7.49 14.93 -13.24
CA ASN A 222 7.98 16.12 -12.51
C ASN A 222 7.83 15.97 -10.99
N ALA A 223 8.17 14.80 -10.45
CA ALA A 223 8.00 14.49 -9.03
C ALA A 223 8.96 15.31 -8.16
N GLY A 224 8.52 15.73 -6.97
CA GLY A 224 9.36 16.45 -6.02
C GLY A 224 10.42 15.56 -5.36
N ARG A 225 10.10 14.28 -5.15
CA ARG A 225 10.97 13.26 -4.55
C ARG A 225 10.57 11.87 -5.02
N LEU A 226 11.58 11.02 -5.29
CA LEU A 226 11.40 9.59 -5.58
C LEU A 226 11.86 8.74 -4.40
N VAL A 227 11.03 7.77 -4.00
CA VAL A 227 11.41 6.70 -3.07
C VAL A 227 11.25 5.37 -3.79
N LEU A 228 12.36 4.63 -3.93
CA LEU A 228 12.37 3.27 -4.49
C LEU A 228 11.86 2.32 -3.43
N THR A 229 10.88 1.50 -3.80
CA THR A 229 10.25 0.51 -2.93
C THR A 229 10.09 -0.82 -3.65
N HIS A 230 9.44 -1.82 -3.05
CA HIS A 230 9.32 -3.16 -3.60
C HIS A 230 10.67 -3.69 -4.05
N ILE A 231 11.67 -3.52 -3.19
CA ILE A 231 13.07 -3.79 -3.45
C ILE A 231 13.64 -4.69 -2.36
N SER A 232 14.29 -5.80 -2.76
CA SER A 232 14.90 -6.75 -1.85
C SER A 232 16.21 -6.22 -1.23
N ASP A 233 16.52 -6.66 -0.01
CA ASP A 233 17.84 -6.45 0.61
C ASP A 233 18.97 -7.25 -0.07
N GLU A 234 18.62 -8.19 -0.96
CA GLU A 234 19.57 -8.91 -1.82
C GLU A 234 20.04 -8.07 -3.03
N LEU A 235 19.40 -6.92 -3.30
CA LEU A 235 19.81 -5.97 -4.33
C LEU A 235 20.74 -4.91 -3.72
N ASP A 236 21.80 -4.57 -4.42
CA ASP A 236 22.69 -3.48 -4.03
C ASP A 236 21.97 -2.13 -4.11
N TRP A 237 21.62 -1.57 -2.95
CA TRP A 237 20.87 -0.32 -2.85
C TRP A 237 21.67 0.91 -3.28
N GLU A 238 22.98 0.91 -3.13
CA GLU A 238 23.83 2.00 -3.63
C GLU A 238 23.82 2.03 -5.15
N TRP A 239 23.92 0.85 -5.76
CA TRP A 239 23.76 0.70 -7.21
C TRP A 239 22.35 1.14 -7.66
N ALA A 240 21.28 0.69 -7.00
CA ALA A 240 19.91 1.05 -7.34
C ALA A 240 19.69 2.57 -7.28
N LEU A 241 20.19 3.23 -6.23
CA LEU A 241 20.18 4.68 -6.12
C LEU A 241 20.95 5.37 -7.25
N ALA A 242 22.10 4.85 -7.61
CA ALA A 242 22.91 5.41 -8.70
C ALA A 242 22.20 5.29 -10.06
N GLU A 243 21.54 4.16 -10.33
CA GLU A 243 20.78 3.96 -11.57
C GLU A 243 19.58 4.93 -11.66
N ALA A 244 18.78 5.05 -10.60
CA ALA A 244 17.64 5.96 -10.59
C ALA A 244 18.06 7.44 -10.75
N ARG A 245 19.17 7.84 -10.12
CA ARG A 245 19.73 9.21 -10.21
C ARG A 245 20.30 9.58 -11.58
N ARG A 246 20.52 8.62 -12.47
CA ARG A 246 20.89 8.91 -13.87
C ARG A 246 19.72 9.49 -14.68
N ALA A 247 18.51 9.17 -14.30
CA ALA A 247 17.30 9.57 -15.02
C ALA A 247 16.49 10.65 -14.29
N PHE A 248 16.68 10.83 -12.99
CA PHE A 248 15.94 11.77 -12.16
C PHE A 248 16.87 12.66 -11.34
N ASP A 249 16.80 13.98 -11.57
CA ASP A 249 17.66 14.97 -10.92
C ASP A 249 17.21 15.34 -9.49
N GLY A 250 15.98 14.96 -9.09
CA GLY A 250 15.44 15.22 -7.77
C GLY A 250 16.00 14.28 -6.68
N PRO A 251 15.59 14.48 -5.43
CA PRO A 251 15.97 13.60 -4.32
C PRO A 251 15.50 12.15 -4.55
N VAL A 252 16.43 11.18 -4.43
CA VAL A 252 16.16 9.74 -4.55
C VAL A 252 16.60 9.02 -3.28
N GLU A 253 15.71 8.21 -2.70
CA GLU A 253 15.95 7.39 -1.53
C GLU A 253 15.45 5.94 -1.78
N VAL A 254 15.96 4.98 -1.01
CA VAL A 254 15.38 3.64 -0.91
C VAL A 254 14.49 3.60 0.33
N ALA A 255 13.27 3.07 0.19
CA ALA A 255 12.33 2.90 1.29
C ALA A 255 12.96 2.09 2.44
N ARG A 256 12.72 2.54 3.66
CA ARG A 256 13.12 1.82 4.89
C ARG A 256 11.92 1.74 5.81
N GLU A 257 11.70 0.58 6.39
CA GLU A 257 10.61 0.40 7.35
C GLU A 257 10.75 1.36 8.54
N GLY A 258 9.67 2.04 8.88
CA GLY A 258 9.63 3.10 9.87
C GLY A 258 10.08 4.46 9.37
N ALA A 259 10.55 4.59 8.12
CA ALA A 259 10.77 5.91 7.54
C ALA A 259 9.46 6.67 7.40
N VAL A 260 9.52 7.98 7.66
CA VAL A 260 8.38 8.89 7.63
C VAL A 260 8.66 10.01 6.65
N TYR A 261 7.71 10.28 5.79
CA TYR A 261 7.74 11.37 4.81
C TYR A 261 6.57 12.32 5.08
N GLU A 262 6.86 13.60 5.06
CA GLU A 262 5.85 14.67 5.14
C GLU A 262 5.63 15.28 3.75
N VAL A 263 4.37 15.48 3.35
CA VAL A 263 3.91 16.09 2.10
C VAL A 263 2.73 17.04 2.34
#